data_1ce65aca34c1026580dec3facf906424
#
_entry.id   1ce65aca34c1026580dec3facf906424
#
_cell.length_a   1.000
_cell.length_b   1.000
_cell.length_c   1.000
_cell.angle_alpha   90.00
_cell.angle_beta   90.00
_cell.angle_gamma   90.00
#
_symmetry.space_group_name_H-M   'P 1'
#
loop_
_entity.id
_entity.type
_entity.pdbx_description
1 polymer ?
#
loop_
_entity_poly.entity_id
_entity_poly.type
_entity_poly.pdbx_seq_one_letter_code
_entity_poly.pdbx_strand_id
1 'polypeptide(L)'
;MKAWAAPFAVVIAAALGGLAFANLYLAPAPATAQLAVEQRLMCPQCEAVRLDVCDRPICADMKVDIARRLQAGESEDSIVSSYRSAYGSAVLANDQPAGAAALLPWAALGVGILALAGVALRRTAR
;
A
#
# COMPACT_ATOMS: atom_id res chain seq x y z
N MET A 1 31.04 18.23 22.58
CA MET A 1 29.70 17.64 22.43
C MET A 1 28.94 18.10 21.17
N LYS A 2 29.51 18.85 20.23
CA LYS A 2 28.82 19.37 19.02
C LYS A 2 29.08 18.60 17.71
N ALA A 3 30.02 17.69 17.64
CA ALA A 3 30.42 17.03 16.39
C ALA A 3 29.57 15.79 15.98
N TRP A 4 28.72 15.32 16.86
CA TRP A 4 27.93 14.09 16.62
C TRP A 4 26.52 14.35 16.08
N ALA A 5 26.05 15.60 16.15
CA ALA A 5 24.70 15.94 15.67
C ALA A 5 24.60 16.01 14.14
N ALA A 6 25.67 16.34 13.45
CA ALA A 6 25.69 16.52 12.01
C ALA A 6 25.37 15.23 11.21
N PRO A 7 25.97 14.05 11.50
CA PRO A 7 25.68 12.85 10.73
C PRO A 7 24.24 12.35 10.95
N PHE A 8 23.68 12.53 12.14
CA PHE A 8 22.27 12.15 12.41
C PHE A 8 21.27 13.02 11.65
N ALA A 9 21.52 14.33 11.56
CA ALA A 9 20.65 15.24 10.82
C ALA A 9 20.62 14.89 9.32
N VAL A 10 21.77 14.53 8.73
CA VAL A 10 21.86 14.13 7.30
C VAL A 10 21.09 12.82 7.05
N VAL A 11 21.21 11.83 7.95
CA VAL A 11 20.49 10.56 7.81
C VAL A 11 18.97 10.75 7.91
N ILE A 12 18.51 11.59 8.84
CA ILE A 12 17.09 11.90 9.00
C ILE A 12 16.57 12.66 7.78
N ALA A 13 17.30 13.64 7.28
CA ALA A 13 16.91 14.39 6.09
C ALA A 13 16.83 13.49 4.83
N ALA A 14 17.80 12.58 4.66
CA ALA A 14 17.79 11.61 3.58
C ALA A 14 16.62 10.60 3.68
N ALA A 15 16.30 10.16 4.89
CA ALA A 15 15.17 9.27 5.13
C ALA A 15 13.82 9.95 4.85
N LEU A 16 13.64 11.19 5.30
CA LEU A 16 12.42 11.97 5.06
C LEU A 16 12.28 12.34 3.57
N GLY A 17 13.37 12.73 2.92
CA GLY A 17 13.40 13.01 1.49
C GLY A 17 13.10 11.78 0.63
N GLY A 18 13.64 10.62 1.00
CA GLY A 18 13.36 9.34 0.34
C GLY A 18 11.91 8.91 0.47
N LEU A 19 11.29 9.10 1.65
CA LEU A 19 9.87 8.82 1.87
C LEU A 19 8.96 9.74 1.04
N ALA A 20 9.25 11.03 0.98
CA ALA A 20 8.50 11.99 0.18
C ALA A 20 8.61 11.69 -1.32
N PHE A 21 9.81 11.35 -1.79
CA PHE A 21 10.08 10.95 -3.18
C PHE A 21 9.33 9.67 -3.54
N ALA A 22 9.37 8.65 -2.66
CA ALA A 22 8.68 7.39 -2.88
C ALA A 22 7.15 7.59 -3.02
N ASN A 23 6.54 8.43 -2.19
CA ASN A 23 5.11 8.73 -2.30
C ASN A 23 4.75 9.47 -3.59
N LEU A 24 5.62 10.32 -4.10
CA LEU A 24 5.34 11.10 -5.31
C LEU A 24 5.54 10.30 -6.61
N TYR A 25 6.51 9.38 -6.64
CA TYR A 25 6.88 8.64 -7.85
C TYR A 25 6.35 7.21 -7.89
N LEU A 26 6.01 6.62 -6.73
CA LEU A 26 5.47 5.26 -6.63
C LEU A 26 3.95 5.24 -6.45
N ALA A 27 3.29 6.39 -6.51
CA ALA A 27 1.82 6.42 -6.55
C ALA A 27 1.34 5.64 -7.78
N PRO A 28 0.52 4.59 -7.61
CA PRO A 28 0.07 3.78 -8.73
C PRO A 28 -0.72 4.64 -9.72
N ALA A 29 -0.50 4.43 -11.01
CA ALA A 29 -1.30 5.04 -12.06
C ALA A 29 -2.79 4.68 -11.87
N PRO A 30 -3.74 5.53 -12.26
CA PRO A 30 -5.18 5.29 -12.03
C PRO A 30 -5.66 3.93 -12.57
N ALA A 31 -5.11 3.46 -13.68
CA ALA A 31 -5.42 2.13 -14.23
C ALA A 31 -4.94 0.98 -13.32
N THR A 32 -3.81 1.14 -12.64
CA THR A 32 -3.28 0.15 -11.69
C THR A 32 -4.06 0.18 -10.38
N ALA A 33 -4.51 1.35 -9.92
CA ALA A 33 -5.37 1.49 -8.75
C ALA A 33 -6.75 0.83 -8.98
N GLN A 34 -7.34 1.00 -10.17
CA GLN A 34 -8.58 0.33 -10.52
C GLN A 34 -8.42 -1.19 -10.47
N LEU A 35 -7.39 -1.73 -11.11
CA LEU A 35 -7.10 -3.17 -11.11
C LEU A 35 -6.86 -3.69 -9.68
N ALA A 36 -6.18 -2.92 -8.83
CA ALA A 36 -5.95 -3.28 -7.44
C ALA A 36 -7.27 -3.42 -6.65
N VAL A 37 -8.23 -2.53 -6.85
CA VAL A 37 -9.57 -2.62 -6.25
C VAL A 37 -10.34 -3.82 -6.82
N GLU A 38 -10.33 -4.01 -8.15
CA GLU A 38 -11.02 -5.11 -8.81
C GLU A 38 -10.53 -6.49 -8.34
N GLN A 39 -9.23 -6.64 -8.09
CA GLN A 39 -8.63 -7.87 -7.58
C GLN A 39 -9.01 -8.18 -6.13
N ARG A 40 -9.41 -7.18 -5.36
CA ARG A 40 -9.86 -7.31 -3.96
C ARG A 40 -11.35 -7.62 -3.86
N LEU A 41 -12.10 -7.51 -4.95
CA LEU A 41 -13.54 -7.70 -4.98
C LEU A 41 -13.94 -8.96 -5.76
N MET A 42 -15.01 -9.57 -5.26
CA MET A 42 -15.67 -10.71 -5.90
C MET A 42 -17.00 -10.27 -6.52
N CYS A 43 -17.43 -10.94 -7.57
CA CYS A 43 -18.75 -10.73 -8.14
C CYS A 43 -19.83 -11.17 -7.13
N PRO A 44 -20.77 -10.29 -6.74
CA PRO A 44 -21.81 -10.65 -5.77
C PRO A 44 -22.86 -11.64 -6.29
N GLN A 45 -22.93 -11.85 -7.60
CA GLN A 45 -23.88 -12.75 -8.26
C GLN A 45 -23.20 -13.97 -8.91
N CYS A 46 -21.87 -14.12 -8.73
CA CYS A 46 -21.11 -15.20 -9.32
C CYS A 46 -20.41 -15.99 -8.21
N GLU A 47 -20.43 -17.32 -8.27
CA GLU A 47 -19.72 -18.14 -7.31
C GLU A 47 -18.20 -18.02 -7.52
N ALA A 48 -17.50 -17.46 -6.54
CA ALA A 48 -16.04 -17.41 -6.45
C ALA A 48 -15.30 -16.80 -7.67
N VAL A 49 -15.93 -15.83 -8.38
CA VAL A 49 -15.30 -15.13 -9.51
C VAL A 49 -14.85 -13.76 -9.08
N ARG A 50 -13.56 -13.46 -9.23
CA ARG A 50 -13.02 -12.12 -8.95
C ARG A 50 -13.49 -11.12 -9.99
N LEU A 51 -13.62 -9.85 -9.55
CA LEU A 51 -14.16 -8.79 -10.39
C LEU A 51 -13.27 -8.50 -11.60
N ASP A 52 -11.93 -8.58 -11.47
CA ASP A 52 -10.97 -8.32 -12.55
C ASP A 52 -11.17 -9.24 -13.78
N VAL A 53 -11.54 -10.50 -13.55
CA VAL A 53 -11.73 -11.51 -14.60
C VAL A 53 -13.20 -11.77 -14.94
N CYS A 54 -14.12 -11.02 -14.33
CA CYS A 54 -15.55 -11.19 -14.55
C CYS A 54 -16.04 -10.37 -15.74
N ASP A 55 -16.74 -11.04 -16.70
CA ASP A 55 -17.29 -10.43 -17.93
C ASP A 55 -18.81 -10.24 -17.89
N ARG A 56 -19.44 -10.44 -16.72
CA ARG A 56 -20.88 -10.26 -16.58
C ARG A 56 -21.27 -8.77 -16.55
N PRO A 57 -22.51 -8.41 -16.98
CA PRO A 57 -22.97 -7.03 -16.95
C PRO A 57 -22.81 -6.35 -15.59
N ILE A 58 -23.16 -7.05 -14.50
CA ILE A 58 -23.01 -6.54 -13.13
C ILE A 58 -21.55 -6.18 -12.80
N CYS A 59 -20.60 -6.99 -13.29
CA CYS A 59 -19.17 -6.75 -13.09
C CYS A 59 -18.70 -5.53 -13.90
N ALA A 60 -19.23 -5.36 -15.12
CA ALA A 60 -18.93 -4.18 -15.93
C ALA A 60 -19.42 -2.89 -15.25
N ASP A 61 -20.63 -2.90 -14.72
CA ASP A 61 -21.18 -1.75 -13.97
C ASP A 61 -20.35 -1.43 -12.73
N MET A 62 -19.93 -2.44 -11.98
CA MET A 62 -19.05 -2.26 -10.82
C MET A 62 -17.69 -1.66 -11.22
N LYS A 63 -17.07 -2.13 -12.31
CA LYS A 63 -15.79 -1.60 -12.82
C LYS A 63 -15.92 -0.13 -13.22
N VAL A 64 -17.01 0.25 -13.88
CA VAL A 64 -17.29 1.65 -14.23
C VAL A 64 -17.49 2.52 -12.98
N ASP A 65 -18.21 2.04 -11.98
CA ASP A 65 -18.38 2.76 -10.71
C ASP A 65 -17.05 2.95 -9.98
N ILE A 66 -16.23 1.90 -9.88
CA ILE A 66 -14.89 1.96 -9.28
C ILE A 66 -14.03 3.01 -9.98
N ALA A 67 -13.98 2.98 -11.32
CA ALA A 67 -13.20 3.94 -12.10
C ALA A 67 -13.64 5.38 -11.84
N ARG A 68 -14.95 5.63 -11.81
CA ARG A 68 -15.53 6.96 -11.52
C ARG A 68 -15.16 7.46 -10.13
N ARG A 69 -15.23 6.60 -9.10
CA ARG A 69 -14.92 6.95 -7.71
C ARG A 69 -13.43 7.22 -7.50
N LEU A 70 -12.55 6.44 -8.14
CA LEU A 70 -11.11 6.69 -8.15
C LEU A 70 -10.77 8.02 -8.83
N GLN A 71 -11.43 8.35 -9.95
CA GLN A 71 -11.28 9.65 -10.63
C GLN A 71 -11.77 10.83 -9.77
N ALA A 72 -12.76 10.61 -8.91
CA ALA A 72 -13.21 11.58 -7.92
C ALA A 72 -12.25 11.73 -6.72
N GLY A 73 -11.15 10.97 -6.67
CA GLY A 73 -10.16 11.02 -5.60
C GLY A 73 -10.50 10.18 -4.39
N GLU A 74 -11.48 9.27 -4.48
CA GLU A 74 -11.79 8.36 -3.40
C GLU A 74 -10.69 7.29 -3.26
N SER A 75 -10.33 6.94 -2.00
CA SER A 75 -9.29 5.95 -1.75
C SER A 75 -9.78 4.53 -2.05
N GLU A 76 -8.86 3.64 -2.48
CA GLU A 76 -9.14 2.22 -2.74
C GLU A 76 -9.82 1.54 -1.55
N ASP A 77 -9.34 1.80 -0.33
CA ASP A 77 -9.89 1.20 0.89
C ASP A 77 -11.30 1.69 1.20
N SER A 78 -11.63 2.96 0.93
CA SER A 78 -12.98 3.50 1.06
C SER A 78 -13.93 2.79 0.09
N ILE A 79 -13.51 2.60 -1.16
CA ILE A 79 -14.30 1.92 -2.19
C ILE A 79 -14.57 0.46 -1.77
N VAL A 80 -13.54 -0.28 -1.38
CA VAL A 80 -13.66 -1.67 -0.93
C VAL A 80 -14.57 -1.78 0.30
N SER A 81 -14.42 -0.87 1.27
CA SER A 81 -15.25 -0.87 2.49
C SER A 81 -16.72 -0.58 2.17
N SER A 82 -17.01 0.28 1.21
CA SER A 82 -18.38 0.57 0.78
C SER A 82 -19.03 -0.65 0.10
N TYR A 83 -18.29 -1.37 -0.74
CA TYR A 83 -18.79 -2.62 -1.33
C TYR A 83 -19.01 -3.71 -0.27
N ARG A 84 -18.10 -3.81 0.72
CA ARG A 84 -18.28 -4.71 1.87
C ARG A 84 -19.55 -4.38 2.67
N SER A 85 -19.83 -3.11 2.91
CA SER A 85 -21.06 -2.70 3.63
C SER A 85 -22.33 -2.97 2.83
N ALA A 86 -22.28 -2.86 1.50
CA ALA A 86 -23.42 -3.07 0.62
C ALA A 86 -23.73 -4.57 0.36
N TYR A 87 -22.71 -5.38 0.18
CA TYR A 87 -22.82 -6.78 -0.24
C TYR A 87 -22.34 -7.80 0.80
N GLY A 88 -21.84 -7.34 1.95
CA GLY A 88 -21.28 -8.19 2.99
C GLY A 88 -19.84 -8.63 2.73
N SER A 89 -19.30 -9.47 3.62
CA SER A 89 -17.91 -9.95 3.52
C SER A 89 -17.65 -10.89 2.34
N ALA A 90 -18.70 -11.52 1.80
CA ALA A 90 -18.58 -12.42 0.64
C ALA A 90 -18.09 -11.73 -0.64
N VAL A 91 -18.19 -10.38 -0.72
CA VAL A 91 -17.69 -9.61 -1.85
C VAL A 91 -16.17 -9.41 -1.82
N LEU A 92 -15.49 -9.78 -0.73
CA LEU A 92 -14.05 -9.64 -0.60
C LEU A 92 -13.32 -10.87 -1.14
N ALA A 93 -12.40 -10.67 -2.08
CA ALA A 93 -11.60 -11.74 -2.68
C ALA A 93 -10.56 -12.34 -1.71
N ASN A 94 -10.02 -11.51 -0.82
CA ASN A 94 -9.10 -11.90 0.26
C ASN A 94 -9.14 -10.83 1.34
N ASP A 95 -9.28 -11.25 2.58
CA ASP A 95 -9.30 -10.35 3.76
C ASP A 95 -7.88 -9.91 4.16
N GLN A 96 -6.91 -9.97 3.25
CA GLN A 96 -5.55 -9.53 3.53
C GLN A 96 -5.39 -8.03 3.23
N PRO A 97 -5.13 -7.20 4.26
CA PRO A 97 -4.79 -5.80 4.04
C PRO A 97 -3.46 -5.72 3.29
N ALA A 98 -3.52 -5.33 2.02
CA ALA A 98 -2.36 -5.26 1.14
C ALA A 98 -1.29 -4.23 1.57
N GLY A 99 -1.57 -3.39 2.57
CA GLY A 99 -0.70 -2.27 2.91
C GLY A 99 0.37 -2.57 3.96
N ALA A 100 0.02 -3.18 5.08
CA ALA A 100 0.94 -3.29 6.22
C ALA A 100 1.94 -4.45 6.09
N ALA A 101 1.54 -5.57 5.49
CA ALA A 101 2.41 -6.74 5.32
C ALA A 101 3.56 -6.51 4.32
N ALA A 102 3.35 -5.66 3.33
CA ALA A 102 4.39 -5.31 2.35
C ALA A 102 5.52 -4.45 2.95
N LEU A 103 5.26 -3.75 4.06
CA LEU A 103 6.28 -2.91 4.73
C LEU A 103 7.12 -3.70 5.74
N LEU A 104 6.67 -4.87 6.21
CA LEU A 104 7.37 -5.68 7.20
C LEU A 104 8.81 -6.05 6.81
N PRO A 105 9.11 -6.54 5.59
CA PRO A 105 10.49 -6.87 5.20
C PRO A 105 11.40 -5.63 5.15
N TRP A 106 10.87 -4.48 4.75
CA TRP A 106 11.64 -3.24 4.69
C TRP A 106 11.91 -2.65 6.08
N ALA A 107 10.94 -2.76 7.00
CA ALA A 107 11.11 -2.36 8.39
C ALA A 107 12.18 -3.24 9.09
N ALA A 108 12.15 -4.54 8.88
CA ALA A 108 13.14 -5.48 9.42
C ALA A 108 14.55 -5.17 8.90
N LEU A 109 14.69 -4.86 7.60
CA LEU A 109 15.96 -4.50 6.97
C LEU A 109 16.52 -3.19 7.54
N GLY A 110 15.66 -2.20 7.74
CA GLY A 110 16.04 -0.91 8.35
C GLY A 110 16.55 -1.07 9.78
N VAL A 111 15.87 -1.85 10.60
CA VAL A 111 16.29 -2.14 11.99
C VAL A 111 17.63 -2.90 12.01
N GLY A 112 17.82 -3.86 11.09
CA GLY A 112 19.07 -4.61 10.96
C GLY A 112 20.27 -3.72 10.63
N ILE A 113 20.12 -2.81 9.68
CA ILE A 113 21.16 -1.84 9.29
C ILE A 113 21.53 -0.91 10.48
N LEU A 114 20.53 -0.40 11.19
CA LEU A 114 20.75 0.46 12.35
C LEU A 114 21.48 -0.28 13.48
N ALA A 115 21.13 -1.53 13.74
CA ALA A 115 21.81 -2.35 14.73
C ALA A 115 23.28 -2.60 14.38
N LEU A 116 23.58 -2.93 13.12
CA LEU A 116 24.95 -3.14 12.63
C LEU A 116 25.78 -1.86 12.70
N ALA A 117 25.21 -0.72 12.32
CA ALA A 117 25.88 0.58 12.42
C ALA A 117 26.19 0.94 13.89
N GLY A 118 25.27 0.68 14.81
CA GLY A 118 25.47 0.89 16.24
C GLY A 118 26.60 0.02 16.83
N VAL A 119 26.71 -1.24 16.41
CA VAL A 119 27.80 -2.13 16.82
C VAL A 119 29.13 -1.68 16.25
N ALA A 120 29.18 -1.28 14.97
CA ALA A 120 30.40 -0.79 14.34
C ALA A 120 30.94 0.47 15.03
N LEU A 121 30.07 1.44 15.33
CA LEU A 121 30.44 2.66 16.04
C LEU A 121 30.96 2.40 17.46
N ARG A 122 30.41 1.41 18.18
CA ARG A 122 30.91 1.04 19.52
C ARG A 122 32.30 0.36 19.46
N ARG A 123 32.60 -0.36 18.36
CA ARG A 123 33.93 -0.97 18.19
C ARG A 123 35.02 0.03 17.85
N THR A 124 34.69 1.08 17.10
CA THR A 124 35.66 2.14 16.75
C THR A 124 35.89 3.16 17.87
N ALA A 125 34.98 3.22 18.86
CA ALA A 125 35.09 4.12 20.02
C ALA A 125 35.83 3.52 21.23
N ARG A 126 36.27 2.24 21.12
CA ARG A 126 37.14 1.57 22.11
C ARG A 126 38.56 1.51 21.64
#